data_dc0737ac7fd85b982ba44bd387239030
#
_entry.id   dc0737ac7fd85b982ba44bd387239030
#
_cell.length_a   1.000
_cell.length_b   1.000
_cell.length_c   1.000
_cell.angle_alpha   90.00
_cell.angle_beta   90.00
_cell.angle_gamma   90.00
#
_symmetry.space_group_name_H-M   'P 1'
#
loop_
_entity.id
_entity.type
_entity.pdbx_description
1 polymer ?
#
loop_
_entity_poly.entity_id
_entity_poly.type
_entity_poly.pdbx_seq_one_letter_code
_entity_poly.pdbx_strand_id
1 'polypeptide(L)'
;MAGAGALASLAGHRRQALWQASGAPPLPGLLAAAPGGDAAAELAAPDEAEDLLADYARLGFTLGRHPLSFVRKQLARLRFLTAADIATAPDRMLARGAGLVTCRQRPGTAKGTLFVTLEDETGLTNVIVRPELFELQRRILLGAQLMGVYGQVSRQGRVVHLVASRVVDHSALLGTLAARSRDFH
;
A
#
# COMPACT_ATOMS: atom_id res chain seq x y z
N MET A 1 12.43 9.55 -12.37
CA MET A 1 11.45 9.53 -13.47
C MET A 1 11.22 8.14 -14.04
N ALA A 2 12.22 7.41 -14.56
CA ALA A 2 12.04 6.06 -15.12
C ALA A 2 11.36 5.09 -14.12
N GLY A 3 11.78 5.10 -12.87
CA GLY A 3 11.23 4.26 -11.83
C GLY A 3 9.77 4.54 -11.43
N ALA A 4 9.25 5.72 -11.73
CA ALA A 4 7.87 6.12 -11.51
C ALA A 4 6.97 5.88 -12.74
N GLY A 5 7.47 5.17 -13.77
CA GLY A 5 6.70 4.86 -14.97
C GLY A 5 6.58 6.01 -15.98
N ALA A 6 7.14 7.19 -15.71
CA ALA A 6 7.01 8.35 -16.60
C ALA A 6 7.58 8.14 -18.02
N LEU A 7 8.48 7.18 -18.19
CA LEU A 7 9.10 6.84 -19.49
C LEU A 7 8.55 5.54 -20.09
N ALA A 8 7.50 4.96 -19.52
CA ALA A 8 6.94 3.70 -20.00
C ALA A 8 6.41 3.78 -21.44
N SER A 9 5.86 4.94 -21.84
CA SER A 9 5.40 5.19 -23.22
C SER A 9 6.53 5.19 -24.26
N LEU A 10 7.76 5.46 -23.86
CA LEU A 10 8.94 5.50 -24.73
C LEU A 10 9.67 4.15 -24.79
N ALA A 11 9.63 3.36 -23.72
CA ALA A 11 10.38 2.11 -23.56
C ALA A 11 9.48 0.86 -23.48
N GLY A 12 8.18 1.00 -23.70
CA GLY A 12 7.19 -0.08 -23.62
C GLY A 12 6.74 -0.40 -22.21
N HIS A 13 7.63 -0.50 -21.23
CA HIS A 13 7.30 -0.72 -19.81
C HIS A 13 8.38 -0.20 -18.85
N ARG A 14 8.01 -0.04 -17.58
CA ARG A 14 8.86 0.56 -16.53
C ARG A 14 10.22 -0.11 -16.37
N ARG A 15 10.28 -1.43 -16.38
CA ARG A 15 11.53 -2.19 -16.19
C ARG A 15 12.51 -1.92 -17.34
N GLN A 16 12.02 -1.89 -18.57
CA GLN A 16 12.83 -1.55 -19.74
C GLN A 16 13.31 -0.09 -19.70
N ALA A 17 12.42 0.83 -19.31
CA ALA A 17 12.77 2.24 -19.15
C ALA A 17 13.87 2.45 -18.08
N LEU A 18 13.79 1.71 -16.97
CA LEU A 18 14.79 1.75 -15.91
C LEU A 18 16.14 1.21 -16.39
N TRP A 19 16.13 0.09 -17.10
CA TRP A 19 17.33 -0.52 -17.67
C TRP A 19 18.02 0.42 -18.66
N GLN A 20 17.27 0.99 -19.61
CA GLN A 20 17.79 1.94 -20.59
C GLN A 20 18.35 3.22 -19.93
N ALA A 21 17.65 3.74 -18.90
CA ALA A 21 18.11 4.90 -18.15
C ALA A 21 19.37 4.63 -17.33
N SER A 22 19.55 3.39 -16.83
CA SER A 22 20.73 2.99 -16.06
C SER A 22 21.92 2.64 -16.96
N GLY A 23 21.67 2.17 -18.19
CA GLY A 23 22.66 1.85 -19.20
C GLY A 23 22.99 3.04 -20.13
N ALA A 24 22.44 4.23 -19.88
CA ALA A 24 22.77 5.41 -20.65
C ALA A 24 24.30 5.68 -20.54
N PRO A 25 25.03 5.75 -21.67
CA PRO A 25 26.47 5.88 -21.63
C PRO A 25 26.84 7.18 -20.90
N PRO A 26 27.93 7.19 -20.11
CA PRO A 26 28.48 8.41 -19.58
C PRO A 26 28.92 9.33 -20.75
N LEU A 27 28.82 10.62 -20.51
CA LEU A 27 29.21 11.65 -21.47
C LEU A 27 30.55 11.33 -22.16
N PRO A 28 30.76 11.74 -23.42
CA PRO A 28 31.86 11.33 -24.26
C PRO A 28 33.21 11.62 -23.62
N GLY A 29 33.96 10.56 -23.38
CA GLY A 29 35.35 10.56 -22.95
C GLY A 29 36.16 9.65 -23.86
N LEU A 30 37.39 9.30 -23.47
CA LEU A 30 38.34 8.46 -24.20
C LEU A 30 37.80 7.10 -24.70
N LEU A 31 36.63 6.65 -24.16
CA LEU A 31 35.95 5.39 -24.51
C LEU A 31 34.77 5.56 -25.46
N ALA A 32 34.52 6.74 -26.01
CA ALA A 32 33.45 7.01 -26.95
C ALA A 32 33.49 6.16 -28.23
N ALA A 33 34.62 5.55 -28.54
CA ALA A 33 34.84 4.69 -29.71
C ALA A 33 34.79 3.16 -29.37
N ALA A 34 34.56 2.78 -28.14
CA ALA A 34 34.34 1.38 -27.80
C ALA A 34 33.03 0.91 -28.41
N PRO A 35 32.98 -0.25 -29.12
CA PRO A 35 31.72 -0.78 -29.64
C PRO A 35 30.85 -1.16 -28.47
N GLY A 36 29.98 -0.24 -28.01
CA GLY A 36 28.94 -0.44 -27.05
C GLY A 36 27.76 -1.21 -27.67
N GLY A 37 28.04 -2.42 -28.10
CA GLY A 37 27.05 -3.33 -28.65
C GLY A 37 26.44 -4.23 -27.58
N ASP A 38 26.04 -3.69 -26.46
CA ASP A 38 25.08 -4.42 -25.62
C ASP A 38 23.76 -4.41 -26.37
N ALA A 39 23.46 -5.55 -27.02
CA ALA A 39 22.13 -5.81 -27.57
C ALA A 39 21.14 -5.48 -26.45
N ALA A 40 20.23 -4.53 -26.73
CA ALA A 40 19.27 -4.08 -25.76
C ALA A 40 18.54 -5.32 -25.20
N ALA A 41 18.89 -5.69 -23.97
CA ALA A 41 18.29 -6.84 -23.33
C ALA A 41 16.77 -6.57 -23.25
N GLU A 42 16.00 -7.42 -23.90
CA GLU A 42 14.54 -7.33 -23.85
C GLU A 42 14.10 -7.94 -22.51
N LEU A 43 13.72 -7.06 -21.59
CA LEU A 43 13.27 -7.48 -20.26
C LEU A 43 11.78 -7.81 -20.29
N ALA A 44 11.39 -8.90 -19.63
CA ALA A 44 9.99 -9.23 -19.47
C ALA A 44 9.23 -8.08 -18.80
N ALA A 45 8.06 -7.73 -19.33
CA ALA A 45 7.21 -6.72 -18.75
C ALA A 45 6.83 -7.11 -17.31
N PRO A 46 6.83 -6.15 -16.34
CA PRO A 46 6.32 -6.41 -15.00
C PRO A 46 4.82 -6.71 -15.09
N ASP A 47 4.32 -7.55 -14.16
CA ASP A 47 2.89 -7.75 -14.05
C ASP A 47 2.20 -6.56 -13.34
N GLU A 48 0.85 -6.54 -13.36
CA GLU A 48 0.06 -5.48 -12.75
C GLU A 48 0.36 -5.32 -11.24
N ALA A 49 0.60 -6.42 -10.52
CA ALA A 49 0.88 -6.40 -9.10
C ALA A 49 2.29 -5.84 -8.80
N GLU A 50 3.29 -6.19 -9.62
CA GLU A 50 4.65 -5.64 -9.51
C GLU A 50 4.67 -4.13 -9.77
N ASP A 51 3.98 -3.67 -10.81
CA ASP A 51 3.90 -2.25 -11.14
C ASP A 51 3.21 -1.46 -10.02
N LEU A 52 2.15 -1.99 -9.48
CA LEU A 52 1.40 -1.41 -8.39
C LEU A 52 2.23 -1.29 -7.11
N LEU A 53 2.96 -2.35 -6.72
CA LEU A 53 3.86 -2.31 -5.57
C LEU A 53 4.99 -1.31 -5.76
N ALA A 54 5.53 -1.21 -6.99
CA ALA A 54 6.56 -0.22 -7.32
C ALA A 54 6.01 1.21 -7.26
N ASP A 55 4.76 1.45 -7.64
CA ASP A 55 4.10 2.75 -7.50
C ASP A 55 3.96 3.14 -6.03
N TYR A 56 3.40 2.26 -5.19
CA TYR A 56 3.27 2.54 -3.76
C TYR A 56 4.61 2.75 -3.07
N ALA A 57 5.63 1.96 -3.41
CA ALA A 57 6.96 2.10 -2.84
C ALA A 57 7.65 3.44 -3.18
N ARG A 58 7.31 4.03 -4.34
CA ARG A 58 7.98 5.24 -4.85
C ARG A 58 7.14 6.50 -4.76
N LEU A 59 5.84 6.39 -4.97
CA LEU A 59 4.92 7.52 -5.08
C LEU A 59 3.94 7.61 -3.91
N GLY A 60 3.76 6.51 -3.14
CA GLY A 60 2.76 6.41 -2.10
C GLY A 60 1.32 6.24 -2.62
N PHE A 61 1.12 6.16 -3.94
CA PHE A 61 -0.17 5.92 -4.58
C PHE A 61 0.02 5.22 -5.94
N THR A 62 -1.07 4.72 -6.51
CA THR A 62 -1.10 4.16 -7.87
C THR A 62 -2.26 4.73 -8.67
N LEU A 63 -2.11 4.74 -10.00
CA LEU A 63 -3.19 5.03 -10.95
C LEU A 63 -3.92 3.74 -11.40
N GLY A 64 -3.37 2.57 -11.05
CA GLY A 64 -3.96 1.27 -11.33
C GLY A 64 -5.00 0.85 -10.29
N ARG A 65 -5.29 -0.45 -10.24
CA ARG A 65 -6.21 -1.03 -9.25
C ARG A 65 -5.64 -0.90 -7.86
N HIS A 66 -6.52 -0.71 -6.86
CA HIS A 66 -6.07 -0.63 -5.46
C HIS A 66 -5.44 -1.95 -4.99
N PRO A 67 -4.29 -1.95 -4.25
CA PRO A 67 -3.59 -3.18 -3.82
C PRO A 67 -4.48 -4.15 -3.06
N LEU A 68 -5.39 -3.65 -2.23
CA LEU A 68 -6.27 -4.50 -1.45
C LEU A 68 -7.24 -5.29 -2.31
N SER A 69 -7.55 -4.86 -3.53
CA SER A 69 -8.41 -5.62 -4.45
C SER A 69 -7.87 -7.03 -4.72
N PHE A 70 -6.55 -7.20 -4.75
CA PHE A 70 -5.89 -8.49 -4.98
C PHE A 70 -5.94 -9.42 -3.76
N VAL A 71 -5.93 -8.85 -2.55
CA VAL A 71 -5.97 -9.60 -1.29
C VAL A 71 -7.36 -9.59 -0.64
N ARG A 72 -8.35 -8.93 -1.27
CA ARG A 72 -9.71 -8.80 -0.72
C ARG A 72 -10.34 -10.14 -0.37
N LYS A 73 -10.18 -11.17 -1.20
CA LYS A 73 -10.72 -12.51 -0.91
C LYS A 73 -10.12 -13.12 0.36
N GLN A 74 -8.85 -12.86 0.64
CA GLN A 74 -8.19 -13.33 1.87
C GLN A 74 -8.69 -12.56 3.09
N LEU A 75 -8.81 -11.22 2.98
CA LEU A 75 -9.34 -10.37 4.05
C LEU A 75 -10.81 -10.71 4.35
N ALA A 76 -11.63 -11.00 3.33
CA ALA A 76 -13.02 -11.42 3.50
C ALA A 76 -13.14 -12.77 4.24
N ARG A 77 -12.26 -13.74 3.98
CA ARG A 77 -12.19 -15.01 4.75
C ARG A 77 -11.89 -14.77 6.23
N LEU A 78 -11.10 -13.73 6.55
CA LEU A 78 -10.82 -13.28 7.91
C LEU A 78 -11.93 -12.39 8.49
N ARG A 79 -13.02 -12.19 7.73
CA ARG A 79 -14.20 -11.37 8.07
C ARG A 79 -13.88 -9.89 8.26
N PHE A 80 -12.90 -9.36 7.52
CA PHE A 80 -12.68 -7.93 7.43
C PHE A 80 -13.66 -7.30 6.43
N LEU A 81 -14.37 -6.30 6.90
CA LEU A 81 -15.32 -5.49 6.14
C LEU A 81 -14.56 -4.47 5.28
N THR A 82 -15.20 -3.99 4.23
CA THR A 82 -14.71 -2.87 3.43
C THR A 82 -14.96 -1.53 4.13
N ALA A 83 -14.29 -0.48 3.68
CA ALA A 83 -14.54 0.87 4.18
C ALA A 83 -15.99 1.32 3.91
N ALA A 84 -16.55 0.96 2.76
CA ALA A 84 -17.96 1.21 2.44
C ALA A 84 -18.91 0.49 3.40
N ASP A 85 -18.64 -0.77 3.75
CA ASP A 85 -19.44 -1.52 4.72
C ASP A 85 -19.39 -0.86 6.11
N ILE A 86 -18.20 -0.44 6.56
CA ILE A 86 -18.02 0.25 7.85
C ILE A 86 -18.73 1.60 7.84
N ALA A 87 -18.65 2.34 6.72
CA ALA A 87 -19.31 3.64 6.59
C ALA A 87 -20.84 3.56 6.73
N THR A 88 -21.45 2.43 6.40
CA THR A 88 -22.89 2.20 6.50
C THR A 88 -23.29 1.40 7.75
N ALA A 89 -22.32 0.85 8.49
CA ALA A 89 -22.57 0.03 9.68
C ALA A 89 -23.27 0.82 10.79
N PRO A 90 -24.16 0.16 11.58
CA PRO A 90 -24.83 0.81 12.69
C PRO A 90 -23.86 1.18 13.81
N ASP A 91 -24.23 2.22 14.58
CA ASP A 91 -23.46 2.61 15.77
C ASP A 91 -23.33 1.43 16.75
N ARG A 92 -22.18 1.36 17.43
CA ARG A 92 -21.81 0.31 18.39
C ARG A 92 -21.70 -1.11 17.82
N MET A 93 -21.83 -1.32 16.52
CA MET A 93 -21.57 -2.62 15.91
C MET A 93 -20.10 -3.02 16.11
N LEU A 94 -19.85 -4.28 16.50
CA LEU A 94 -18.50 -4.84 16.47
C LEU A 94 -18.12 -5.15 15.03
N ALA A 95 -17.00 -4.59 14.59
CA ALA A 95 -16.55 -4.68 13.22
C ALA A 95 -15.05 -5.00 13.14
N ARG A 96 -14.65 -5.53 11.97
CA ARG A 96 -13.26 -5.71 11.59
C ARG A 96 -13.03 -4.95 10.31
N GLY A 97 -12.13 -3.95 10.32
CA GLY A 97 -11.72 -3.21 9.14
C GLY A 97 -10.27 -3.49 8.81
N ALA A 98 -9.91 -3.49 7.54
CA ALA A 98 -8.52 -3.60 7.12
C ALA A 98 -8.23 -2.66 5.95
N GLY A 99 -7.06 -2.03 5.97
CA GLY A 99 -6.64 -1.10 4.93
C GLY A 99 -5.15 -0.80 4.97
N LEU A 100 -4.67 -0.18 3.89
CA LEU A 100 -3.35 0.44 3.87
C LEU A 100 -3.33 1.63 4.81
N VAL A 101 -2.27 1.75 5.59
CA VAL A 101 -2.13 2.88 6.50
C VAL A 101 -1.61 4.09 5.74
N THR A 102 -2.48 5.04 5.47
CA THR A 102 -2.14 6.27 4.74
C THR A 102 -1.76 7.42 5.66
N CYS A 103 -2.30 7.43 6.90
CA CYS A 103 -2.00 8.49 7.85
C CYS A 103 -1.98 7.97 9.29
N ARG A 104 -1.09 8.54 10.09
CA ARG A 104 -1.03 8.37 11.55
C ARG A 104 -0.85 9.74 12.19
N GLN A 105 -1.77 10.12 13.06
CA GLN A 105 -1.73 11.41 13.74
C GLN A 105 -1.94 11.23 15.24
N ARG A 106 -1.08 11.83 16.05
CA ARG A 106 -1.21 11.88 17.52
C ARG A 106 -1.20 13.34 17.98
N PRO A 107 -2.33 14.06 17.85
CA PRO A 107 -2.40 15.45 18.26
C PRO A 107 -2.11 15.61 19.77
N GLY A 108 -1.34 16.63 20.15
CA GLY A 108 -1.07 16.91 21.56
C GLY A 108 -2.32 17.19 22.39
N THR A 109 -3.38 17.71 21.74
CA THR A 109 -4.69 18.00 22.36
C THR A 109 -5.54 16.76 22.61
N ALA A 110 -5.22 15.61 22.00
CA ALA A 110 -6.05 14.40 22.03
C ALA A 110 -5.71 13.45 23.20
N LYS A 111 -5.08 13.93 24.26
CA LYS A 111 -4.74 13.15 25.47
C LYS A 111 -4.07 11.81 25.17
N GLY A 112 -3.18 11.80 24.16
CA GLY A 112 -2.44 10.60 23.76
C GLY A 112 -3.17 9.64 22.83
N THR A 113 -4.37 9.94 22.37
CA THR A 113 -5.10 9.16 21.35
C THR A 113 -4.38 9.23 20.02
N LEU A 114 -4.22 8.07 19.36
CA LEU A 114 -3.71 7.98 17.99
C LEU A 114 -4.89 7.83 17.02
N PHE A 115 -4.87 8.63 15.97
CA PHE A 115 -5.77 8.52 14.84
C PHE A 115 -5.03 7.86 13.67
N VAL A 116 -5.62 6.83 13.10
CA VAL A 116 -5.07 6.13 11.94
C VAL A 116 -6.11 6.17 10.81
N THR A 117 -5.68 6.53 9.62
CA THR A 117 -6.51 6.43 8.42
C THR A 117 -6.09 5.20 7.65
N LEU A 118 -7.05 4.32 7.39
CA LEU A 118 -6.91 3.14 6.57
C LEU A 118 -7.61 3.37 5.24
N GLU A 119 -6.96 2.97 4.15
CA GLU A 119 -7.49 3.05 2.79
C GLU A 119 -7.68 1.65 2.22
N ASP A 120 -8.82 1.41 1.62
CA ASP A 120 -9.07 0.23 0.80
C ASP A 120 -9.67 0.63 -0.57
N GLU A 121 -9.98 -0.36 -1.41
CA GLU A 121 -10.53 -0.14 -2.75
C GLU A 121 -11.90 0.52 -2.77
N THR A 122 -12.55 0.69 -1.62
CA THR A 122 -13.89 1.27 -1.49
C THR A 122 -13.91 2.63 -0.79
N GLY A 123 -12.80 3.03 -0.16
CA GLY A 123 -12.66 4.32 0.50
C GLY A 123 -11.76 4.33 1.73
N LEU A 124 -12.06 5.24 2.65
CA LEU A 124 -11.27 5.47 3.85
C LEU A 124 -12.03 5.07 5.11
N THR A 125 -11.32 4.47 6.05
CA THR A 125 -11.80 4.18 7.40
C THR A 125 -10.95 4.93 8.42
N ASN A 126 -11.56 5.79 9.23
CA ASN A 126 -10.88 6.46 10.32
C ASN A 126 -10.93 5.60 11.58
N VAL A 127 -9.76 5.32 12.15
CA VAL A 127 -9.57 4.47 13.33
C VAL A 127 -9.14 5.32 14.49
N ILE A 128 -9.78 5.13 15.63
CA ILE A 128 -9.42 5.74 16.93
C ILE A 128 -8.73 4.69 17.77
N VAL A 129 -7.49 4.95 18.15
CA VAL A 129 -6.68 4.08 19.02
C VAL A 129 -6.46 4.79 20.34
N ARG A 130 -6.99 4.22 21.43
CA ARG A 130 -6.83 4.77 22.77
C ARG A 130 -5.40 4.59 23.27
N PRO A 131 -4.92 5.43 24.20
CA PRO A 131 -3.55 5.38 24.70
C PRO A 131 -3.13 4.01 25.22
N GLU A 132 -4.03 3.31 25.93
CA GLU A 132 -3.76 1.99 26.49
C GLU A 132 -3.44 0.96 25.40
N LEU A 133 -4.22 0.96 24.32
CA LEU A 133 -3.98 0.06 23.18
C LEU A 133 -2.71 0.49 22.41
N PHE A 134 -2.44 1.79 22.32
CA PHE A 134 -1.23 2.28 21.70
C PHE A 134 0.03 1.75 22.41
N GLU A 135 0.08 1.81 23.73
CA GLU A 135 1.25 1.30 24.49
C GLU A 135 1.39 -0.22 24.35
N LEU A 136 0.28 -0.97 24.38
CA LEU A 136 0.28 -2.43 24.24
C LEU A 136 0.71 -2.90 22.84
N GLN A 137 0.31 -2.21 21.77
CA GLN A 137 0.51 -2.66 20.39
C GLN A 137 1.33 -1.64 19.57
N ARG A 138 2.16 -0.85 20.22
CA ARG A 138 2.94 0.24 19.61
C ARG A 138 3.70 -0.18 18.36
N ARG A 139 4.36 -1.35 18.40
CA ARG A 139 5.14 -1.87 17.27
C ARG A 139 4.29 -2.05 16.02
N ILE A 140 3.11 -2.64 16.15
CA ILE A 140 2.18 -2.86 15.02
C ILE A 140 1.63 -1.51 14.54
N LEU A 141 1.19 -0.67 15.46
CA LEU A 141 0.58 0.62 15.15
C LEU A 141 1.53 1.55 14.40
N LEU A 142 2.84 1.47 14.66
CA LEU A 142 3.84 2.30 13.98
C LEU A 142 4.41 1.66 12.72
N GLY A 143 4.47 0.32 12.64
CA GLY A 143 5.19 -0.38 11.57
C GLY A 143 4.30 -0.97 10.46
N ALA A 144 3.04 -1.33 10.76
CA ALA A 144 2.20 -2.01 9.78
C ALA A 144 1.89 -1.13 8.56
N GLN A 145 2.09 -1.66 7.36
CA GLN A 145 1.67 -1.03 6.10
C GLN A 145 0.22 -1.41 5.76
N LEU A 146 -0.14 -2.68 5.96
CA LEU A 146 -1.50 -3.18 5.87
C LEU A 146 -1.94 -3.56 7.29
N MET A 147 -2.89 -2.82 7.83
CA MET A 147 -3.37 -3.01 9.20
C MET A 147 -4.78 -3.56 9.22
N GLY A 148 -4.98 -4.64 9.97
CA GLY A 148 -6.30 -5.13 10.38
C GLY A 148 -6.66 -4.58 11.75
N VAL A 149 -7.88 -4.10 11.91
CA VAL A 149 -8.40 -3.50 13.14
C VAL A 149 -9.66 -4.23 13.58
N TYR A 150 -9.68 -4.67 14.80
CA TYR A 150 -10.87 -5.18 15.50
C TYR A 150 -11.36 -4.06 16.40
N GLY A 151 -12.64 -3.73 16.33
CA GLY A 151 -13.14 -2.60 17.11
C GLY A 151 -14.65 -2.48 17.09
N GLN A 152 -15.10 -1.35 17.54
CA GLN A 152 -16.51 -0.98 17.58
C GLN A 152 -16.72 0.27 16.72
N VAL A 153 -17.75 0.23 15.90
CA VAL A 153 -18.18 1.38 15.12
C VAL A 153 -18.69 2.46 16.06
N SER A 154 -18.21 3.68 15.87
CA SER A 154 -18.72 4.87 16.56
C SER A 154 -19.20 5.86 15.51
N ARG A 155 -20.49 6.17 15.55
CA ARG A 155 -21.13 7.07 14.60
C ARG A 155 -21.56 8.35 15.30
N GLN A 156 -21.08 9.48 14.79
CA GLN A 156 -21.49 10.82 15.24
C GLN A 156 -21.98 11.63 14.04
N GLY A 157 -23.28 11.62 13.83
CA GLY A 157 -23.88 12.21 12.64
C GLY A 157 -23.40 11.52 11.36
N ARG A 158 -22.72 12.27 10.50
CA ARG A 158 -22.13 11.74 9.24
C ARG A 158 -20.74 11.12 9.41
N VAL A 159 -20.11 11.35 10.53
CA VAL A 159 -18.74 10.88 10.78
C VAL A 159 -18.79 9.49 11.40
N VAL A 160 -18.06 8.55 10.80
CA VAL A 160 -17.94 7.16 11.26
C VAL A 160 -16.50 6.87 11.59
N HIS A 161 -16.27 6.34 12.77
CA HIS A 161 -14.96 5.88 13.23
C HIS A 161 -15.04 4.41 13.64
N LEU A 162 -13.92 3.71 13.52
CA LEU A 162 -13.73 2.41 14.12
C LEU A 162 -12.86 2.58 15.38
N VAL A 163 -13.46 2.43 16.57
CA VAL A 163 -12.72 2.50 17.84
C VAL A 163 -12.02 1.16 18.06
N ALA A 164 -10.71 1.15 17.94
CA ALA A 164 -9.91 -0.06 17.99
C ALA A 164 -9.88 -0.67 19.40
N SER A 165 -10.04 -1.98 19.48
CA SER A 165 -9.76 -2.81 20.66
C SER A 165 -8.54 -3.71 20.46
N ARG A 166 -8.19 -4.01 19.20
CA ARG A 166 -7.02 -4.81 18.82
C ARG A 166 -6.60 -4.47 17.39
N VAL A 167 -5.30 -4.47 17.11
CA VAL A 167 -4.75 -4.36 15.76
C VAL A 167 -3.87 -5.55 15.41
N VAL A 168 -3.78 -5.85 14.12
CA VAL A 168 -2.97 -6.95 13.57
C VAL A 168 -2.23 -6.43 12.35
N ASP A 169 -0.96 -6.81 12.22
CA ASP A 169 -0.16 -6.52 11.03
C ASP A 169 -0.41 -7.59 9.96
N HIS A 170 -0.93 -7.17 8.82
CA HIS A 170 -1.15 -7.99 7.64
C HIS A 170 -0.23 -7.60 6.47
N SER A 171 0.81 -6.81 6.72
CA SER A 171 1.73 -6.31 5.68
C SER A 171 2.36 -7.44 4.85
N ALA A 172 2.53 -8.65 5.43
CA ALA A 172 2.99 -9.83 4.72
C ALA A 172 2.10 -10.21 3.52
N LEU A 173 0.81 -9.89 3.55
CA LEU A 173 -0.10 -10.15 2.43
C LEU A 173 0.26 -9.31 1.19
N LEU A 174 0.85 -8.13 1.37
CA LEU A 174 1.34 -7.30 0.27
C LEU A 174 2.60 -7.93 -0.37
N GLY A 175 3.48 -8.53 0.43
CA GLY A 175 4.66 -9.24 -0.06
C GLY A 175 4.33 -10.49 -0.88
N THR A 176 3.19 -11.15 -0.64
CA THR A 176 2.74 -12.31 -1.44
C THR A 176 2.30 -11.91 -2.86
N LEU A 177 1.96 -10.64 -3.10
CA LEU A 177 1.67 -10.13 -4.43
C LEU A 177 2.94 -10.11 -5.29
N ALA A 178 4.07 -9.68 -4.71
CA ALA A 178 5.37 -9.69 -5.40
C ALA A 178 5.91 -11.12 -5.63
N ALA A 179 5.62 -12.06 -4.73
CA ALA A 179 6.07 -13.45 -4.87
C ALA A 179 5.29 -14.21 -5.95
N ARG A 180 3.98 -13.95 -6.10
CA ARG A 180 3.15 -14.61 -7.13
C ARG A 180 3.56 -14.24 -8.55
N SER A 181 4.13 -13.06 -8.77
CA SER A 181 4.61 -12.64 -10.08
C SER A 181 5.89 -13.34 -10.53
N ARG A 182 6.62 -13.97 -9.59
CA ARG A 182 7.85 -14.73 -9.90
C ARG A 182 7.62 -16.20 -10.26
N ASP A 183 6.44 -16.74 -9.96
CA ASP A 183 6.11 -18.15 -10.11
C ASP A 183 5.34 -18.48 -11.40
N PHE A 184 5.14 -17.53 -12.29
CA PHE A 184 4.58 -17.80 -13.62
C PHE A 184 5.71 -17.93 -14.64
N HIS A 185 6.23 -19.17 -14.76
CA HIS A 185 6.93 -19.66 -15.95
C HIS A 185 5.97 -20.43 -16.81
#